data_56cfd1bde9b386c540a97487a831dc20
#
_entry.id   56cfd1bde9b386c540a97487a831dc20
#
_cell.length_a   1.000
_cell.length_b   1.000
_cell.length_c   1.000
_cell.angle_alpha   90.00
_cell.angle_beta   90.00
_cell.angle_gamma   90.00
#
_symmetry.space_group_name_H-M   'P 1'
#
loop_
_entity.id
_entity.type
_entity.pdbx_description
1 polymer ?
#
loop_
_entity_poly.entity_id
_entity_poly.type
_entity_poly.pdbx_seq_one_letter_code
_entity_poly.pdbx_strand_id
1 'polypeptide(L)'
;MPFVDVLASMSDTSQALTAQQYQEWGNPQQPEQRQVMQAYDPFSNLRAAPYPPTLVNVGWWDNRVPYWEGARYLARLSDVSQGAGPYLLSTDFQAGHASDRRQALEKQAREYAFFLTLDKTRKAGQ
;
A
#
# COMPACT_ATOMS: atom_id res chain seq x y z
N MET A 1 -5.18 -0.97 -5.28
CA MET A 1 -4.59 -1.55 -4.07
C MET A 1 -3.08 -1.48 -4.21
N PRO A 2 -2.34 -1.04 -3.23
CA PRO A 2 -0.89 -0.96 -3.35
C PRO A 2 -0.24 -2.32 -3.04
N PHE A 3 0.65 -2.80 -3.90
CA PHE A 3 1.50 -3.96 -3.68
C PHE A 3 2.82 -3.47 -3.06
N VAL A 4 2.88 -3.39 -1.75
CA VAL A 4 3.93 -2.66 -0.99
C VAL A 4 4.68 -3.52 0.03
N ASP A 5 4.28 -4.76 0.24
CA ASP A 5 4.98 -5.77 1.07
C ASP A 5 5.18 -7.04 0.21
N VAL A 6 5.87 -6.83 -0.92
CA VAL A 6 6.06 -7.82 -1.99
C VAL A 6 6.72 -9.08 -1.46
N LEU A 7 7.76 -8.91 -0.64
CA LEU A 7 8.51 -10.03 -0.09
C LEU A 7 7.65 -10.91 0.83
N ALA A 8 6.81 -10.32 1.67
CA ALA A 8 5.92 -11.08 2.54
C ALA A 8 4.81 -11.78 1.74
N SER A 9 4.15 -11.06 0.82
CA SER A 9 3.08 -11.63 0.00
C SER A 9 3.57 -12.75 -0.91
N MET A 10 4.73 -12.59 -1.53
CA MET A 10 5.33 -13.64 -2.37
C MET A 10 5.93 -14.81 -1.55
N SER A 11 6.14 -14.63 -0.25
CA SER A 11 6.55 -15.73 0.66
C SER A 11 5.36 -16.53 1.21
N ASP A 12 4.15 -15.99 1.12
CA ASP A 12 2.94 -16.62 1.62
C ASP A 12 2.32 -17.55 0.57
N THR A 13 2.69 -18.82 0.63
CA THR A 13 2.20 -19.86 -0.30
C THR A 13 0.73 -20.25 -0.05
N SER A 14 0.10 -19.76 1.00
CA SER A 14 -1.33 -19.97 1.27
C SER A 14 -2.23 -19.12 0.37
N GLN A 15 -1.69 -18.04 -0.21
CA GLN A 15 -2.41 -17.20 -1.16
C GLN A 15 -2.49 -17.88 -2.53
N ALA A 16 -3.69 -17.92 -3.09
CA ALA A 16 -4.01 -18.72 -4.29
C ALA A 16 -3.18 -18.35 -5.54
N LEU A 17 -2.70 -17.12 -5.64
CA LEU A 17 -2.01 -16.63 -6.83
C LEU A 17 -0.48 -16.55 -6.68
N THR A 18 0.06 -16.72 -5.49
CA THR A 18 1.49 -16.52 -5.19
C THR A 18 2.40 -17.34 -6.11
N ALA A 19 2.16 -18.65 -6.23
CA ALA A 19 3.01 -19.50 -7.05
C ALA A 19 2.95 -19.15 -8.55
N GLN A 20 1.81 -18.69 -9.05
CA GLN A 20 1.64 -18.28 -10.44
C GLN A 20 2.39 -16.99 -10.76
N GLN A 21 2.60 -16.14 -9.76
CA GLN A 21 3.24 -14.84 -9.90
C GLN A 21 4.77 -14.88 -9.74
N TYR A 22 5.37 -16.05 -9.45
CA TYR A 22 6.82 -16.18 -9.32
C TYR A 22 7.59 -15.81 -10.60
N GLN A 23 6.98 -15.98 -11.76
CA GLN A 23 7.61 -15.58 -13.02
C GLN A 23 7.66 -14.06 -13.20
N GLU A 24 6.73 -13.34 -12.60
CA GLU A 24 6.63 -11.88 -12.70
C GLU A 24 7.46 -11.19 -11.59
N TRP A 25 7.30 -11.62 -10.34
CA TRP A 25 7.88 -10.94 -9.17
C TRP A 25 9.14 -11.60 -8.62
N GLY A 26 9.38 -12.86 -8.94
CA GLY A 26 10.44 -13.69 -8.39
C GLY A 26 9.95 -14.66 -7.31
N ASN A 27 10.74 -15.70 -7.08
CA ASN A 27 10.48 -16.71 -6.04
C ASN A 27 11.37 -16.44 -4.82
N PRO A 28 10.82 -15.99 -3.68
CA PRO A 28 11.60 -15.67 -2.49
C PRO A 28 12.21 -16.88 -1.78
N GLN A 29 11.88 -18.12 -2.19
CA GLN A 29 12.55 -19.34 -1.73
C GLN A 29 13.94 -19.49 -2.37
N GLN A 30 14.21 -18.78 -3.46
CA GLN A 30 15.53 -18.73 -4.10
C GLN A 30 16.31 -17.53 -3.55
N PRO A 31 17.49 -17.75 -2.91
CA PRO A 31 18.20 -16.67 -2.21
C PRO A 31 18.54 -15.47 -3.07
N GLU A 32 18.94 -15.70 -4.31
CA GLU A 32 19.27 -14.63 -5.27
C GLU A 32 18.06 -13.78 -5.62
N GLN A 33 16.92 -14.42 -5.93
CA GLN A 33 15.68 -13.72 -6.25
C GLN A 33 15.12 -12.99 -5.02
N ARG A 34 15.21 -13.60 -3.84
CA ARG A 34 14.86 -12.97 -2.58
C ARG A 34 15.64 -11.68 -2.34
N GLN A 35 16.95 -11.69 -2.61
CA GLN A 35 17.78 -10.50 -2.47
C GLN A 35 17.36 -9.39 -3.42
N VAL A 36 17.04 -9.72 -4.67
CA VAL A 36 16.51 -8.76 -5.65
C VAL A 36 15.17 -8.20 -5.17
N MET A 37 14.25 -9.05 -4.72
CA MET A 37 12.95 -8.62 -4.21
C MET A 37 13.09 -7.68 -3.01
N GLN A 38 13.98 -8.00 -2.08
CA GLN A 38 14.24 -7.18 -0.89
C GLN A 38 14.77 -5.79 -1.26
N ALA A 39 15.52 -5.67 -2.34
CA ALA A 39 16.08 -4.41 -2.79
C ALA A 39 15.01 -3.41 -3.30
N TYR A 40 13.91 -3.91 -3.88
CA TYR A 40 12.84 -3.06 -4.37
C TYR A 40 11.55 -3.08 -3.52
N ASP A 41 11.44 -3.97 -2.53
CA ASP A 41 10.25 -4.10 -1.69
C ASP A 41 10.00 -2.81 -0.88
N PRO A 42 8.88 -2.11 -1.09
CA PRO A 42 8.63 -0.83 -0.43
C PRO A 42 8.62 -0.93 1.09
N PHE A 43 8.02 -1.98 1.65
CA PHE A 43 7.93 -2.17 3.11
C PHE A 43 9.30 -2.36 3.75
N SER A 44 10.14 -3.22 3.17
CA SER A 44 11.49 -3.51 3.66
C SER A 44 12.42 -2.29 3.59
N ASN A 45 12.15 -1.35 2.69
CA ASN A 45 12.99 -0.17 2.47
C ASN A 45 12.48 1.10 3.17
N LEU A 46 11.45 1.00 4.00
CA LEU A 46 11.03 2.11 4.86
C LEU A 46 12.08 2.41 5.92
N ARG A 47 12.54 3.66 5.96
CA ARG A 47 13.55 4.16 6.89
C ARG A 47 13.15 5.51 7.45
N ALA A 48 13.84 6.00 8.47
CA ALA A 48 13.64 7.35 8.99
C ALA A 48 13.90 8.40 7.88
N ALA A 49 12.85 9.06 7.42
CA ALA A 49 12.88 10.08 6.37
C ALA A 49 11.62 10.95 6.41
N PRO A 50 11.63 12.15 5.83
CA PRO A 50 10.44 12.99 5.73
C PRO A 50 9.53 12.50 4.59
N TYR A 51 8.64 11.56 4.91
CA TYR A 51 7.64 11.09 3.94
C TYR A 51 6.51 12.12 3.77
N PRO A 52 5.96 12.22 2.54
CA PRO A 52 4.83 13.10 2.29
C PRO A 52 3.54 12.58 2.94
N PRO A 53 2.52 13.43 3.11
CA PRO A 53 1.17 12.99 3.42
C PRO A 53 0.73 11.86 2.49
N THR A 54 0.23 10.77 3.07
CA THR A 54 -0.03 9.54 2.33
C THR A 54 -1.42 9.00 2.64
N LEU A 55 -2.17 8.68 1.59
CA LEU A 55 -3.44 7.98 1.66
C LEU A 55 -3.31 6.60 1.02
N VAL A 56 -3.54 5.55 1.79
CA VAL A 56 -3.53 4.16 1.31
C VAL A 56 -4.97 3.65 1.23
N ASN A 57 -5.37 3.17 0.05
CA ASN A 57 -6.69 2.59 -0.17
C ASN A 57 -6.59 1.06 -0.26
N VAL A 58 -7.35 0.35 0.55
CA VAL A 58 -7.40 -1.13 0.56
C VAL A 58 -8.84 -1.63 0.46
N GLY A 59 -9.03 -2.82 -0.11
CA GLY A 59 -10.29 -3.55 -0.10
C GLY A 59 -10.20 -4.72 0.86
N TRP A 60 -11.20 -4.86 1.72
CA TRP A 60 -11.20 -5.91 2.74
C TRP A 60 -11.18 -7.33 2.14
N TRP A 61 -11.88 -7.51 1.02
CA TRP A 61 -12.01 -8.79 0.32
C TRP A 61 -11.08 -8.93 -0.89
N ASP A 62 -10.00 -8.12 -0.93
CA ASP A 62 -9.01 -8.25 -1.99
C ASP A 62 -8.20 -9.55 -1.81
N ASN A 63 -8.39 -10.48 -2.75
CA ASN A 63 -7.74 -11.78 -2.77
C ASN A 63 -6.45 -11.82 -3.60
N ARG A 64 -6.02 -10.68 -4.16
CA ARG A 64 -4.76 -10.54 -4.91
C ARG A 64 -3.72 -9.77 -4.12
N VAL A 65 -4.17 -8.64 -3.53
CA VAL A 65 -3.34 -7.80 -2.67
C VAL A 65 -4.08 -7.64 -1.35
N PRO A 66 -3.76 -8.44 -0.34
CA PRO A 66 -4.46 -8.44 0.93
C PRO A 66 -4.46 -7.07 1.61
N TYR A 67 -5.58 -6.68 2.22
CA TYR A 67 -5.73 -5.39 2.90
C TYR A 67 -4.65 -5.11 3.97
N TRP A 68 -4.19 -6.16 4.64
CA TRP A 68 -3.19 -6.06 5.70
C TRP A 68 -1.84 -5.57 5.17
N GLU A 69 -1.53 -5.78 3.90
CA GLU A 69 -0.30 -5.31 3.26
C GLU A 69 -0.22 -3.78 3.29
N GLY A 70 -1.28 -3.11 2.79
CA GLY A 70 -1.37 -1.66 2.85
C GLY A 70 -1.45 -1.11 4.29
N ALA A 71 -2.14 -1.82 5.18
CA ALA A 71 -2.25 -1.43 6.59
C ALA A 71 -0.90 -1.51 7.32
N ARG A 72 -0.14 -2.60 7.14
CA ARG A 72 1.20 -2.76 7.71
C ARG A 72 2.17 -1.71 7.16
N TYR A 73 2.14 -1.50 5.84
CA TYR A 73 2.96 -0.48 5.19
C TYR A 73 2.72 0.90 5.79
N LEU A 74 1.45 1.31 5.92
CA LEU A 74 1.10 2.61 6.46
C LEU A 74 1.47 2.75 7.93
N ALA A 75 1.27 1.71 8.74
CA ALA A 75 1.68 1.70 10.14
C ALA A 75 3.20 1.88 10.26
N ARG A 76 3.98 1.12 9.49
CA ARG A 76 5.44 1.26 9.47
C ARG A 76 5.89 2.62 8.95
N LEU A 77 5.26 3.13 7.89
CA LEU A 77 5.53 4.46 7.35
C LEU A 77 5.32 5.54 8.43
N SER A 78 4.19 5.49 9.13
CA SER A 78 3.87 6.43 10.21
C SER A 78 4.87 6.38 11.36
N ASP A 79 5.35 5.18 11.72
CA ASP A 79 6.32 4.95 12.79
C ASP A 79 7.71 5.54 12.46
N VAL A 80 8.16 5.38 11.22
CA VAL A 80 9.51 5.84 10.82
C VAL A 80 9.54 7.24 10.21
N SER A 81 8.39 7.81 9.89
CA SER A 81 8.34 9.10 9.21
C SER A 81 8.75 10.25 10.11
N GLN A 82 9.56 11.15 9.55
CA GLN A 82 9.90 12.45 10.11
C GLN A 82 9.05 13.58 9.50
N GLY A 83 8.12 13.25 8.59
CA GLY A 83 7.17 14.18 8.00
C GLY A 83 5.95 14.41 8.89
N ALA A 84 5.22 15.49 8.63
CA ALA A 84 4.06 15.88 9.43
C ALA A 84 2.79 15.05 9.14
N GLY A 85 2.79 14.16 8.12
CA GLY A 85 1.58 13.45 7.69
C GLY A 85 0.57 14.37 7.01
N PRO A 86 -0.71 14.04 6.95
CA PRO A 86 -1.34 12.86 7.56
C PRO A 86 -1.03 11.54 6.83
N TYR A 87 -1.06 10.43 7.58
CA TYR A 87 -0.94 9.06 7.08
C TYR A 87 -2.26 8.34 7.32
N LEU A 88 -3.03 8.11 6.25
CA LEU A 88 -4.43 7.68 6.35
C LEU A 88 -4.63 6.34 5.63
N LEU A 89 -5.39 5.44 6.26
CA LEU A 89 -5.88 4.21 5.64
C LEU A 89 -7.37 4.36 5.32
N SER A 90 -7.73 4.14 4.06
CA SER A 90 -9.12 4.05 3.62
C SER A 90 -9.43 2.59 3.29
N THR A 91 -10.23 1.94 4.12
CA THR A 91 -10.64 0.54 3.93
C THR A 91 -12.05 0.49 3.38
N ASP A 92 -12.21 -0.17 2.23
CA ASP A 92 -13.52 -0.52 1.70
C ASP A 92 -13.87 -1.95 2.14
N PHE A 93 -14.82 -2.07 3.07
CA PHE A 93 -15.23 -3.35 3.65
C PHE A 93 -16.11 -4.19 2.72
N GLN A 94 -16.55 -3.62 1.60
CA GLN A 94 -17.39 -4.31 0.62
C GLN A 94 -16.62 -4.62 -0.67
N ALA A 95 -15.47 -3.99 -0.91
CA ALA A 95 -14.68 -4.16 -2.12
C ALA A 95 -13.69 -5.32 -2.03
N GLY A 96 -13.55 -6.02 -3.16
CA GLY A 96 -12.44 -6.90 -3.47
C GLY A 96 -11.33 -6.18 -4.24
N HIS A 97 -10.69 -6.90 -5.16
CA HIS A 97 -9.64 -6.33 -6.02
C HIS A 97 -10.17 -5.27 -6.99
N ALA A 98 -11.40 -5.42 -7.47
CA ALA A 98 -12.11 -4.46 -8.30
C ALA A 98 -13.30 -3.86 -7.53
N SER A 99 -13.62 -2.62 -7.83
CA SER A 99 -14.78 -1.91 -7.31
C SER A 99 -15.83 -1.76 -8.41
N ASP A 100 -17.12 -1.69 -8.05
CA ASP A 100 -18.14 -1.24 -8.98
C ASP A 100 -17.97 0.27 -9.29
N ARG A 101 -18.74 0.76 -10.28
CA ARG A 101 -18.63 2.16 -10.73
C ARG A 101 -18.92 3.16 -9.61
N ARG A 102 -19.89 2.91 -8.75
CA ARG A 102 -20.25 3.81 -7.66
C ARG A 102 -19.16 3.87 -6.62
N GLN A 103 -18.66 2.71 -6.17
CA GLN A 103 -17.54 2.61 -5.23
C GLN A 103 -16.28 3.28 -5.78
N ALA A 104 -16.00 3.13 -7.09
CA ALA A 104 -14.88 3.79 -7.75
C ALA A 104 -14.99 5.32 -7.71
N LEU A 105 -16.18 5.88 -7.96
CA LEU A 105 -16.44 7.32 -7.87
C LEU A 105 -16.33 7.85 -6.45
N GLU A 106 -16.87 7.13 -5.46
CA GLU A 106 -16.77 7.50 -4.05
C GLU A 106 -15.32 7.48 -3.57
N LYS A 107 -14.54 6.49 -3.99
CA LYS A 107 -13.10 6.42 -3.73
C LYS A 107 -12.38 7.62 -4.35
N GLN A 108 -12.62 7.93 -5.61
CA GLN A 108 -12.03 9.06 -6.30
C GLN A 108 -12.38 10.39 -5.63
N ALA A 109 -13.62 10.57 -5.17
CA ALA A 109 -14.02 11.75 -4.42
C ALA A 109 -13.23 11.90 -3.11
N ARG A 110 -13.00 10.80 -2.36
CA ARG A 110 -12.15 10.82 -1.16
C ARG A 110 -10.69 11.17 -1.47
N GLU A 111 -10.15 10.65 -2.57
CA GLU A 111 -8.79 10.97 -3.02
C GLU A 111 -8.66 12.47 -3.35
N TYR A 112 -9.63 13.04 -4.07
CA TYR A 112 -9.63 14.48 -4.34
C TYR A 112 -9.81 15.33 -3.08
N ALA A 113 -10.68 14.91 -2.16
CA ALA A 113 -10.83 15.60 -0.88
C ALA A 113 -9.54 15.61 -0.06
N PHE A 114 -8.79 14.50 -0.06
CA PHE A 114 -7.48 14.43 0.58
C PHE A 114 -6.52 15.47 -0.01
N PHE A 115 -6.34 15.51 -1.33
CA PHE A 115 -5.45 16.47 -1.98
C PHE A 115 -5.88 17.93 -1.76
N LEU A 116 -7.17 18.23 -1.86
CA LEU A 116 -7.69 19.58 -1.63
C LEU A 116 -7.49 20.06 -0.18
N THR A 117 -7.58 19.15 0.78
CA THR A 117 -7.32 19.46 2.19
C THR A 117 -5.86 19.81 2.42
N LEU A 118 -4.93 19.08 1.81
CA LEU A 118 -3.50 19.36 1.89
C LEU A 118 -3.13 20.72 1.29
N ASP A 119 -3.73 21.07 0.14
CA ASP A 119 -3.49 22.37 -0.52
C ASP A 119 -3.97 23.55 0.36
N LYS A 120 -5.14 23.41 1.00
CA LYS A 120 -5.65 24.42 1.95
C LYS A 120 -4.73 24.61 3.15
N THR A 121 -4.24 23.52 3.73
CA THR A 121 -3.35 23.58 4.89
C THR A 121 -2.03 24.26 4.53
N ARG A 122 -1.48 23.98 3.35
CA ARG A 122 -0.27 24.62 2.85
C ARG A 122 -0.43 26.14 2.67
N LYS A 123 -1.57 26.57 2.10
CA LYS A 123 -1.87 27.99 1.88
C LYS A 123 -2.12 28.77 3.17
N ALA A 124 -2.68 28.12 4.19
CA ALA A 124 -2.93 28.75 5.49
C ALA A 124 -1.67 28.92 6.35
N GLY A 125 -0.59 28.21 6.04
CA GLY A 125 0.70 28.28 6.74
C GLY A 125 1.73 29.21 6.08
N GLN A 126 1.36 29.92 5.00
CA GLN A 126 2.14 30.96 4.33
C GLN A 126 1.62 32.34 4.72
#